data_2ae996c481533c2643e36d1d971b0855
#
_entry.id   2ae996c481533c2643e36d1d971b0855
#
_cell.length_a   1.000
_cell.length_b   1.000
_cell.length_c   1.000
_cell.angle_alpha   90.00
_cell.angle_beta   90.00
_cell.angle_gamma   90.00
#
_symmetry.space_group_name_H-M   'P 1'
#
loop_
_entity.id
_entity.type
_entity.pdbx_description
1 polymer ?
#
loop_
_entity_poly.entity_id
_entity_poly.type
_entity_poly.pdbx_seq_one_letter_code
_entity_poly.pdbx_strand_id
1 'polypeptide(L)'
;MSTARNLLAFLAIVLLCAGSCAPQPPTPLPGRLQLSNPNFGLINVEAVITANPDCAARDDGYVSTLEFTMPNNATKFIEAPPGADVCWRSDRNPGRPVAGRWSRWDRAYLLPGKLVDATL
;
A
#
# COMPACT_ATOMS: atom_id res chain seq x y z
N MET A 1 -26.12 -50.63 -26.39
CA MET A 1 -24.71 -50.53 -25.98
C MET A 1 -24.06 -49.15 -26.23
N SER A 2 -24.63 -48.29 -27.04
CA SER A 2 -24.10 -46.93 -27.25
C SER A 2 -24.45 -45.95 -26.13
N THR A 3 -25.47 -46.23 -25.33
CA THR A 3 -25.92 -45.35 -24.24
C THR A 3 -24.98 -45.33 -23.02
N ALA A 4 -24.26 -46.40 -22.74
CA ALA A 4 -23.32 -46.45 -21.61
C ALA A 4 -22.03 -45.66 -21.86
N ARG A 5 -21.60 -45.55 -23.13
CA ARG A 5 -20.42 -44.76 -23.50
C ARG A 5 -20.65 -43.26 -23.38
N ASN A 6 -21.87 -42.81 -23.69
CA ASN A 6 -22.22 -41.39 -23.60
C ASN A 6 -22.39 -40.93 -22.16
N LEU A 7 -22.82 -41.80 -21.25
CA LEU A 7 -22.94 -41.49 -19.82
C LEU A 7 -21.57 -41.29 -19.16
N LEU A 8 -20.58 -42.09 -19.50
CA LEU A 8 -19.22 -41.99 -18.98
C LEU A 8 -18.51 -40.70 -19.45
N ALA A 9 -18.75 -40.32 -20.72
CA ALA A 9 -18.19 -39.06 -21.23
C ALA A 9 -18.81 -37.83 -20.56
N PHE A 10 -20.11 -37.90 -20.24
CA PHE A 10 -20.79 -36.80 -19.56
C PHE A 10 -20.33 -36.64 -18.10
N LEU A 11 -20.07 -37.73 -17.41
CA LEU A 11 -19.57 -37.69 -16.03
C LEU A 11 -18.14 -37.11 -15.94
N ALA A 12 -17.29 -37.41 -16.92
CA ALA A 12 -15.94 -36.87 -16.99
C ALA A 12 -15.91 -35.33 -17.19
N ILE A 13 -16.85 -34.84 -18.01
CA ILE A 13 -16.97 -33.40 -18.28
C ILE A 13 -17.46 -32.65 -17.03
N VAL A 14 -18.39 -33.22 -16.26
CA VAL A 14 -18.88 -32.61 -15.02
C VAL A 14 -17.80 -32.57 -13.93
N LEU A 15 -16.96 -33.58 -13.84
CA LEU A 15 -15.83 -33.61 -12.90
C LEU A 15 -14.75 -32.56 -13.23
N LEU A 16 -14.48 -32.32 -14.50
CA LEU A 16 -13.55 -31.27 -14.95
C LEU A 16 -14.07 -29.85 -14.63
N CYS A 17 -15.37 -29.59 -14.80
CA CYS A 17 -15.98 -28.31 -14.44
C CYS A 17 -15.97 -28.05 -12.92
N ALA A 18 -16.19 -29.07 -12.09
CA ALA A 18 -16.15 -28.95 -10.64
C ALA A 18 -14.75 -28.62 -10.12
N GLY A 19 -13.67 -29.11 -10.75
CA GLY A 19 -12.29 -28.80 -10.40
C GLY A 19 -11.85 -27.39 -10.81
N SER A 20 -12.40 -26.80 -11.88
CA SER A 20 -12.08 -25.45 -12.35
C SER A 20 -12.88 -24.35 -11.63
N CYS A 21 -13.90 -24.68 -10.87
CA CYS A 21 -14.75 -23.75 -10.12
C CYS A 21 -14.35 -23.62 -8.65
N ALA A 22 -13.18 -24.08 -8.25
CA ALA A 22 -12.67 -23.93 -6.87
C ALA A 22 -12.48 -22.44 -6.54
N PRO A 23 -12.94 -21.95 -5.37
CA PRO A 23 -12.77 -20.56 -4.97
C PRO A 23 -11.28 -20.22 -4.87
N GLN A 24 -10.89 -19.07 -5.41
CA GLN A 24 -9.54 -18.56 -5.26
C GLN A 24 -9.32 -18.05 -3.83
N PRO A 25 -8.09 -18.14 -3.28
CA PRO A 25 -7.79 -17.55 -1.98
C PRO A 25 -8.01 -16.03 -2.03
N PRO A 26 -8.46 -15.40 -0.91
CA PRO A 26 -8.69 -13.96 -0.87
C PRO A 26 -7.39 -13.21 -1.13
N THR A 27 -7.47 -12.13 -1.92
CA THR A 27 -6.34 -11.21 -2.16
C THR A 27 -6.07 -10.43 -0.89
N PRO A 28 -4.81 -10.31 -0.42
CA PRO A 28 -4.48 -9.48 0.73
C PRO A 28 -4.87 -8.01 0.50
N LEU A 29 -5.46 -7.38 1.51
CA LEU A 29 -5.82 -5.97 1.48
C LEU A 29 -4.59 -5.08 1.68
N PRO A 30 -4.57 -3.86 1.09
CA PRO A 30 -3.50 -2.91 1.34
C PRO A 30 -3.47 -2.47 2.80
N GLY A 31 -2.30 -2.12 3.31
CA GLY A 31 -2.15 -1.38 4.54
C GLY A 31 -2.44 0.11 4.31
N ARG A 32 -2.90 0.82 5.32
CA ARG A 32 -3.26 2.23 5.24
C ARG A 32 -2.61 3.04 6.35
N LEU A 33 -2.10 4.20 5.98
CA LEU A 33 -1.61 5.21 6.91
C LEU A 33 -2.56 6.41 6.90
N GLN A 34 -2.94 6.88 8.07
CA GLN A 34 -3.59 8.17 8.27
C GLN A 34 -2.57 9.12 8.87
N LEU A 35 -2.07 10.05 8.08
CA LEU A 35 -1.08 11.05 8.48
C LEU A 35 -1.79 12.37 8.75
N SER A 36 -1.57 12.98 9.93
CA SER A 36 -2.22 14.20 10.36
C SER A 36 -1.21 15.28 10.69
N ASN A 37 -1.59 16.53 10.46
CA ASN A 37 -0.78 17.73 10.80
C ASN A 37 -1.48 18.60 11.85
N PRO A 38 -1.50 18.19 13.14
CA PRO A 38 -2.13 19.00 14.19
C PRO A 38 -1.23 20.14 14.73
N ASN A 39 0.07 20.11 14.47
CA ASN A 39 1.06 20.89 15.21
C ASN A 39 1.71 22.02 14.40
N PHE A 40 1.62 21.98 13.08
CA PHE A 40 2.32 22.91 12.20
C PHE A 40 1.33 23.66 11.30
N GLY A 41 1.78 24.80 10.75
CA GLY A 41 1.09 25.45 9.66
C GLY A 41 1.19 24.65 8.37
N LEU A 42 1.18 25.31 7.22
CA LEU A 42 1.40 24.64 5.94
C LEU A 42 2.79 24.00 5.90
N ILE A 43 2.86 22.73 5.52
CA ILE A 43 4.09 21.94 5.52
C ILE A 43 4.17 21.11 4.26
N ASN A 44 5.36 20.99 3.67
CA ASN A 44 5.62 20.06 2.58
C ASN A 44 5.93 18.67 3.13
N VAL A 45 5.40 17.65 2.49
CA VAL A 45 5.62 16.25 2.86
C VAL A 45 6.07 15.46 1.64
N GLU A 46 7.09 14.64 1.83
CA GLU A 46 7.49 13.59 0.91
C GLU A 46 7.22 12.24 1.57
N ALA A 47 6.38 11.43 0.97
CA ALA A 47 6.07 10.09 1.43
C ALA A 47 6.59 9.07 0.42
N VAL A 48 7.21 8.01 0.92
CA VAL A 48 7.76 6.92 0.13
C VAL A 48 7.10 5.62 0.54
N ILE A 49 6.53 4.93 -0.42
CA ILE A 49 5.98 3.59 -0.24
C ILE A 49 7.08 2.61 -0.61
N THR A 50 7.51 1.80 0.34
CA THR A 50 8.65 0.90 0.14
C THR A 50 8.65 -0.28 1.11
N ALA A 51 9.14 -1.41 0.64
CA ALA A 51 9.51 -2.55 1.48
C ALA A 51 10.99 -2.52 1.88
N ASN A 52 11.79 -1.62 1.29
CA ASN A 52 13.21 -1.49 1.63
C ASN A 52 13.37 -0.94 3.05
N PRO A 53 14.26 -1.49 3.88
CA PRO A 53 14.56 -0.93 5.21
C PRO A 53 15.07 0.52 5.18
N ASP A 54 15.71 0.92 4.11
CA ASP A 54 16.17 2.29 3.88
C ASP A 54 15.09 3.11 3.15
N CYS A 55 14.50 4.08 3.82
CA CYS A 55 13.49 4.96 3.24
C CYS A 55 14.00 5.80 2.07
N ALA A 56 15.30 6.08 2.01
CA ALA A 56 15.91 6.86 0.94
C ALA A 56 16.24 6.01 -0.30
N ALA A 57 16.29 4.69 -0.18
CA ALA A 57 16.61 3.80 -1.29
C ALA A 57 15.50 3.78 -2.35
N ARG A 58 15.89 3.75 -3.62
CA ARG A 58 14.97 3.73 -4.76
C ARG A 58 15.12 2.46 -5.61
N ASP A 59 15.74 1.44 -5.04
CA ASP A 59 16.00 0.14 -5.64
C ASP A 59 15.09 -0.94 -5.03
N ASP A 60 15.65 -1.99 -4.47
CA ASP A 60 14.91 -3.17 -3.99
C ASP A 60 13.79 -2.82 -3.02
N GLY A 61 12.55 -3.18 -3.37
CA GLY A 61 11.37 -2.97 -2.56
C GLY A 61 10.72 -1.60 -2.69
N TYR A 62 11.32 -0.66 -3.39
CA TYR A 62 10.72 0.65 -3.66
C TYR A 62 9.47 0.52 -4.55
N VAL A 63 8.41 1.20 -4.18
CA VAL A 63 7.15 1.21 -4.93
C VAL A 63 6.89 2.57 -5.58
N SER A 64 6.76 3.62 -4.79
CA SER A 64 6.45 4.97 -5.30
C SER A 64 6.77 6.07 -4.29
N THR A 65 6.83 7.30 -4.79
CA THR A 65 6.98 8.52 -4.00
C THR A 65 5.78 9.44 -4.22
N LEU A 66 5.28 10.03 -3.15
CA LEU A 66 4.24 11.05 -3.16
C LEU A 66 4.81 12.34 -2.57
N GLU A 67 4.56 13.47 -3.24
CA GLU A 67 4.87 14.80 -2.72
C GLU A 67 3.58 15.61 -2.62
N PHE A 68 3.34 16.20 -1.45
CA PHE A 68 2.14 16.99 -1.20
C PHE A 68 2.36 18.01 -0.09
N THR A 69 1.46 18.98 -0.01
CA THR A 69 1.41 19.94 1.10
C THR A 69 0.28 19.59 2.04
N MET A 70 0.49 19.82 3.34
CA MET A 70 -0.53 19.63 4.36
C MET A 70 -0.74 20.93 5.14
N PRO A 71 -1.93 21.55 5.04
CA PRO A 71 -2.31 22.64 5.93
C PRO A 71 -2.44 22.17 7.39
N ASN A 72 -2.48 23.11 8.32
CA ASN A 72 -2.78 22.80 9.72
C ASN A 72 -4.12 22.05 9.84
N ASN A 73 -4.16 21.04 10.68
CA ASN A 73 -5.30 20.16 10.91
C ASN A 73 -5.74 19.32 9.70
N ALA A 74 -4.95 19.25 8.64
CA ALA A 74 -5.21 18.37 7.52
C ALA A 74 -4.85 16.92 7.84
N THR A 75 -5.53 16.01 7.15
CA THR A 75 -5.28 14.57 7.22
C THR A 75 -5.09 14.02 5.81
N LYS A 76 -4.12 13.14 5.63
CA LYS A 76 -3.83 12.45 4.38
C LYS A 76 -3.84 10.94 4.60
N PHE A 77 -4.62 10.23 3.77
CA PHE A 77 -4.60 8.77 3.73
C PHE A 77 -3.65 8.28 2.64
N ILE A 78 -2.79 7.33 2.99
CA ILE A 78 -1.83 6.72 2.06
C ILE A 78 -1.99 5.21 2.14
N GLU A 79 -2.19 4.57 1.00
CA GLU A 79 -2.28 3.12 0.89
C GLU A 79 -0.95 2.54 0.40
N ALA A 80 -0.57 1.41 0.98
CA ALA A 80 0.60 0.65 0.54
C ALA A 80 0.20 -0.79 0.22
N PRO A 81 0.74 -1.38 -0.85
CA PRO A 81 0.50 -2.78 -1.16
C PRO A 81 0.99 -3.68 -0.02
N PRO A 82 0.45 -4.91 0.10
CA PRO A 82 0.89 -5.85 1.12
C PRO A 82 2.41 -6.04 1.11
N GLY A 83 3.04 -5.98 2.28
CA GLY A 83 4.49 -6.11 2.45
C GLY A 83 5.28 -4.81 2.32
N ALA A 84 4.66 -3.71 1.88
CA ALA A 84 5.29 -2.39 1.87
C ALA A 84 4.85 -1.54 3.06
N ASP A 85 5.71 -0.62 3.46
CA ASP A 85 5.47 0.38 4.49
C ASP A 85 5.43 1.78 3.88
N VAL A 86 5.11 2.78 4.71
CA VAL A 86 5.17 4.18 4.34
C VAL A 86 6.22 4.88 5.19
N CYS A 87 7.18 5.50 4.52
CA CYS A 87 8.12 6.44 5.12
C CYS A 87 7.68 7.87 4.78
N TRP A 88 7.93 8.82 5.64
CA TRP A 88 7.73 10.23 5.30
C TRP A 88 8.76 11.11 5.97
N ARG A 89 8.96 12.26 5.37
CA ARG A 89 9.71 13.39 5.93
C ARG A 89 9.01 14.68 5.56
N SER A 90 9.28 15.72 6.30
CA SER A 90 8.60 17.00 6.13
C SER A 90 9.57 18.17 6.08
N ASP A 91 9.17 19.22 5.35
CA ASP A 91 9.82 20.51 5.28
C ASP A 91 8.83 21.58 5.73
N ARG A 92 9.19 22.30 6.78
CA ARG A 92 8.36 23.36 7.39
C ARG A 92 8.40 24.68 6.65
N ASN A 93 9.14 24.79 5.56
CA ASN A 93 9.26 26.00 4.76
C ASN A 93 8.71 25.79 3.35
N PRO A 94 7.38 25.70 3.17
CA PRO A 94 6.78 25.57 1.87
C PRO A 94 7.13 26.76 1.00
N GLY A 95 7.37 26.54 -0.31
CA GLY A 95 7.77 27.57 -1.25
C GLY A 95 9.26 27.89 -1.28
N ARG A 96 10.07 27.34 -0.40
CA ARG A 96 11.54 27.44 -0.43
C ARG A 96 12.17 26.08 -0.15
N PRO A 97 12.03 25.10 -1.04
CA PRO A 97 12.70 23.82 -0.87
C PRO A 97 14.21 24.05 -0.94
N VAL A 98 14.88 23.96 0.19
CA VAL A 98 16.33 24.02 0.27
C VAL A 98 16.83 22.66 0.70
N ALA A 99 17.81 22.12 -0.02
CA ALA A 99 18.48 20.89 0.37
C ALA A 99 18.96 20.99 1.84
N GLY A 100 18.64 19.97 2.64
CA GLY A 100 19.00 19.92 4.05
C GLY A 100 17.94 20.41 5.04
N ARG A 101 16.78 20.88 4.59
CA ARG A 101 15.66 21.27 5.46
C ARG A 101 14.64 20.17 5.71
N TRP A 102 14.77 19.05 5.07
CA TRP A 102 13.92 17.90 5.34
C TRP A 102 14.19 17.35 6.74
N SER A 103 13.12 16.97 7.43
CA SER A 103 13.20 16.21 8.66
C SER A 103 13.90 14.87 8.44
N ARG A 104 14.17 14.14 9.52
CA ARG A 104 14.50 12.73 9.42
C ARG A 104 13.33 11.95 8.87
N TRP A 105 13.62 10.80 8.29
CA TRP A 105 12.59 9.87 7.89
C TRP A 105 11.90 9.27 9.10
N ASP A 106 10.57 9.32 9.09
CA ASP A 106 9.70 8.51 9.93
C ASP A 106 9.17 7.33 9.13
N ARG A 107 8.77 6.28 9.81
CA ARG A 107 8.27 5.06 9.17
C ARG A 107 7.09 4.49 9.95
N ALA A 108 6.02 4.16 9.24
CA ALA A 108 4.91 3.36 9.74
C ALA A 108 4.99 1.96 9.13
N TYR A 109 5.04 0.95 9.99
CA TYR A 109 4.98 -0.45 9.59
C TYR A 109 3.52 -0.84 9.42
N LEU A 110 3.13 -1.12 8.17
CA LEU A 110 1.75 -1.39 7.83
C LEU A 110 1.49 -2.89 7.75
N LEU A 111 0.38 -3.30 8.35
CA LEU A 111 -0.16 -4.65 8.19
C LEU A 111 -1.30 -4.64 7.17
N PRO A 112 -1.45 -5.71 6.36
CA PRO A 112 -2.54 -5.81 5.39
C PRO A 112 -3.91 -5.60 6.05
N GLY A 113 -4.73 -4.74 5.44
CA GLY A 113 -6.08 -4.43 5.92
C GLY A 113 -6.17 -3.60 7.19
N LYS A 114 -5.04 -3.12 7.74
CA LYS A 114 -5.00 -2.33 8.98
C LYS A 114 -4.73 -0.85 8.67
N LEU A 115 -5.29 0.01 9.52
CA LEU A 115 -5.05 1.44 9.54
C LEU A 115 -4.08 1.77 10.67
N VAL A 116 -3.04 2.55 10.36
CA VAL A 116 -2.10 3.11 11.32
C VAL A 116 -2.27 4.62 11.33
N ASP A 117 -2.38 5.21 12.52
CA ASP A 117 -2.41 6.66 12.71
C ASP A 117 -1.02 7.17 13.05
N ALA A 118 -0.62 8.27 12.40
CA ALA A 118 0.63 8.98 12.70
C ALA A 118 0.42 10.49 12.58
N THR A 119 1.28 11.24 13.25
CA THR A 119 1.28 12.72 13.22
C THR A 119 2.62 13.26 12.76
N LEU A 120 2.56 14.40 12.08
CA LEU A 120 3.76 15.18 11.72
C LEU A 120 4.34 15.90 12.95
#